data_ca6174bcea958dec908f54a5a48d86f4
#
_entry.id   ca6174bcea958dec908f54a5a48d86f4
#
_cell.length_a   1.000
_cell.length_b   1.000
_cell.length_c   1.000
_cell.angle_alpha   90.00
_cell.angle_beta   90.00
_cell.angle_gamma   90.00
#
_symmetry.space_group_name_H-M   'P 1'
#
loop_
_entity.id
_entity.type
_entity.pdbx_description
1 polymer ?
#
loop_
_entity_poly.entity_id
_entity_poly.type
_entity_poly.pdbx_seq_one_letter_code
_entity_poly.pdbx_strand_id
1 'polypeptide(L)'
;IEINQELMLVTNIVSSTRTLTVSRAYSGTTAASHGDKTNIFINPTFPRKSVFDAVSDNIARLYPSLYNVTTTNVTSNSTYQEVPASTVEVLTSYVQNATGNQYTSAGIQLLRDFPPSSTNTAVQFYNTSNGKTVHLVVKRKFVRPTDETSDLETVCLIPAEYEQIVMVGAVADIMGATDVDASTQEFITEKLAAESYPVGSGERLRNALLRLRSLLIDEARGNLRSLYPAPVSIMNINYSA
;
A
#
# COMPACT_ATOMS: atom_id res chain seq x y z
N ILE A 1 27.25 -9.56 4.31
CA ILE A 1 26.27 -10.40 5.00
C ILE A 1 25.03 -9.59 5.32
N GLU A 2 23.91 -10.25 5.42
CA GLU A 2 22.64 -9.65 5.86
C GLU A 2 22.10 -10.40 7.08
N ILE A 3 21.62 -9.65 8.07
CA ILE A 3 20.92 -10.17 9.25
C ILE A 3 19.63 -9.34 9.40
N ASN A 4 18.46 -9.97 9.29
CA ASN A 4 17.17 -9.29 9.19
C ASN A 4 17.18 -8.29 8.01
N GLN A 5 17.07 -6.98 8.28
CA GLN A 5 17.15 -5.92 7.26
C GLN A 5 18.47 -5.13 7.33
N GLU A 6 19.42 -5.53 8.16
CA GLU A 6 20.72 -4.87 8.24
C GLU A 6 21.73 -5.54 7.32
N LEU A 7 22.30 -4.76 6.43
CA LEU A 7 23.49 -5.15 5.67
C LEU A 7 24.73 -4.78 6.44
N MET A 8 25.71 -5.69 6.43
CA MET A 8 27.02 -5.51 7.06
C MET A 8 28.12 -5.90 6.08
N LEU A 9 29.10 -5.04 5.94
CA LEU A 9 30.29 -5.34 5.15
C LEU A 9 31.29 -6.09 6.03
N VAL A 10 31.64 -7.31 5.67
CA VAL A 10 32.72 -8.07 6.36
C VAL A 10 34.05 -7.46 5.98
N THR A 11 34.79 -6.94 6.97
CA THR A 11 36.09 -6.30 6.78
C THR A 11 37.24 -7.22 7.17
N ASN A 12 37.00 -8.18 8.07
CA ASN A 12 38.03 -9.16 8.47
C ASN A 12 37.38 -10.48 8.94
N ILE A 13 38.07 -11.57 8.73
CA ILE A 13 37.66 -12.93 9.14
C ILE A 13 38.80 -13.57 9.91
N VAL A 14 38.59 -13.90 11.18
CA VAL A 14 39.55 -14.64 12.01
C VAL A 14 39.05 -16.07 12.17
N SER A 15 39.56 -16.98 11.33
CA SER A 15 39.11 -18.37 11.29
C SER A 15 39.37 -19.15 12.58
N SER A 16 40.46 -18.85 13.27
CA SER A 16 40.83 -19.52 14.53
C SER A 16 39.83 -19.28 15.67
N THR A 17 39.26 -18.08 15.72
CA THR A 17 38.26 -17.69 16.73
C THR A 17 36.83 -17.69 16.18
N ARG A 18 36.66 -17.98 14.89
CA ARG A 18 35.37 -17.89 14.18
C ARG A 18 34.69 -16.51 14.33
N THR A 19 35.54 -15.46 14.28
CA THR A 19 35.07 -14.09 14.48
C THR A 19 35.05 -13.33 13.15
N LEU A 20 33.97 -12.62 12.91
CA LEU A 20 33.84 -11.67 11.79
C LEU A 20 33.94 -10.24 12.35
N THR A 21 34.77 -9.42 11.74
CA THR A 21 34.74 -7.97 11.95
C THR A 21 33.88 -7.36 10.83
N VAL A 22 32.89 -6.55 11.19
CA VAL A 22 31.95 -6.00 10.22
C VAL A 22 31.78 -4.49 10.37
N SER A 23 31.62 -3.81 9.25
CA SER A 23 31.08 -2.45 9.21
C SER A 23 29.57 -2.53 9.14
N ARG A 24 28.89 -1.98 10.14
CA ARG A 24 27.44 -2.05 10.30
C ARG A 24 26.73 -0.98 9.48
N ALA A 25 25.40 -1.13 9.33
CA ALA A 25 24.57 -0.19 8.58
C ALA A 25 25.07 0.06 7.15
N TYR A 26 25.62 -0.96 6.50
CA TYR A 26 26.16 -0.84 5.14
C TYR A 26 25.04 -0.56 4.14
N SER A 27 25.35 0.19 3.08
CA SER A 27 24.43 0.52 1.99
C SER A 27 23.11 1.17 2.44
N GLY A 28 23.15 2.04 3.46
CA GLY A 28 21.98 2.80 3.91
C GLY A 28 20.98 2.03 4.78
N THR A 29 21.32 0.83 5.23
CA THR A 29 20.54 0.11 6.23
C THR A 29 20.71 0.71 7.62
N THR A 30 19.89 0.30 8.59
CA THR A 30 19.98 0.76 9.98
C THR A 30 20.58 -0.31 10.86
N ALA A 31 21.57 0.06 11.70
CA ALA A 31 22.15 -0.86 12.66
C ALA A 31 21.09 -1.25 13.73
N ALA A 32 20.92 -2.54 13.93
CA ALA A 32 19.98 -3.09 14.91
C ALA A 32 20.64 -4.17 15.78
N SER A 33 20.09 -4.45 16.95
CA SER A 33 20.53 -5.61 17.74
C SER A 33 19.96 -6.89 17.14
N HIS A 34 20.80 -7.93 17.08
CA HIS A 34 20.38 -9.24 16.57
C HIS A 34 20.44 -10.27 17.70
N GLY A 35 19.42 -11.10 17.78
CA GLY A 35 19.37 -12.19 18.74
C GLY A 35 20.34 -13.30 18.40
N ASP A 36 20.67 -14.13 19.39
CA ASP A 36 21.42 -15.37 19.18
C ASP A 36 20.66 -16.28 18.20
N LYS A 37 21.41 -16.97 17.34
CA LYS A 37 20.87 -17.88 16.30
C LYS A 37 20.04 -17.23 15.21
N THR A 38 20.09 -15.90 15.04
CA THR A 38 19.46 -15.25 13.91
C THR A 38 20.11 -15.68 12.60
N ASN A 39 19.30 -15.93 11.58
CA ASN A 39 19.79 -16.33 10.26
C ASN A 39 20.69 -15.26 9.65
N ILE A 40 21.83 -15.71 9.11
CA ILE A 40 22.78 -14.85 8.38
C ILE A 40 22.74 -15.24 6.91
N PHE A 41 22.46 -14.28 6.04
CA PHE A 41 22.53 -14.45 4.60
C PHE A 41 23.86 -13.90 4.10
N ILE A 42 24.56 -14.71 3.31
CA ILE A 42 25.87 -14.34 2.78
C ILE A 42 25.68 -13.90 1.33
N ASN A 43 26.08 -12.67 1.05
CA ASN A 43 26.04 -12.08 -0.29
C ASN A 43 24.68 -12.22 -0.99
N PRO A 44 23.57 -11.76 -0.37
CA PRO A 44 22.27 -11.92 -0.98
C PRO A 44 22.17 -11.11 -2.28
N THR A 45 21.67 -11.74 -3.34
CA THR A 45 21.43 -11.06 -4.62
C THR A 45 20.39 -9.95 -4.48
N PHE A 46 19.38 -10.20 -3.66
CA PHE A 46 18.33 -9.24 -3.34
C PHE A 46 18.28 -9.07 -1.81
N PRO A 47 18.86 -7.99 -1.29
CA PRO A 47 18.75 -7.67 0.12
C PRO A 47 17.29 -7.50 0.55
N ARG A 48 16.93 -8.08 1.69
CA ARG A 48 15.55 -8.02 2.22
C ARG A 48 15.05 -6.59 2.38
N LYS A 49 15.94 -5.70 2.83
CA LYS A 49 15.63 -4.26 2.93
C LYS A 49 15.23 -3.66 1.57
N SER A 50 15.96 -3.99 0.50
CA SER A 50 15.63 -3.50 -0.84
C SER A 50 14.31 -4.05 -1.35
N VAL A 51 14.00 -5.32 -1.06
CA VAL A 51 12.71 -5.92 -1.38
C VAL A 51 11.58 -5.24 -0.61
N PHE A 52 11.76 -5.03 0.70
CA PHE A 52 10.79 -4.36 1.55
C PHE A 52 10.50 -2.92 1.08
N ASP A 53 11.54 -2.16 0.76
CA ASP A 53 11.41 -0.80 0.27
C ASP A 53 10.68 -0.76 -1.09
N ALA A 54 11.01 -1.67 -2.00
CA ALA A 54 10.33 -1.77 -3.29
C ALA A 54 8.84 -2.08 -3.13
N VAL A 55 8.48 -3.02 -2.26
CA VAL A 55 7.08 -3.33 -1.93
C VAL A 55 6.38 -2.11 -1.34
N SER A 56 6.97 -1.50 -0.32
CA SER A 56 6.43 -0.32 0.38
C SER A 56 6.17 0.85 -0.57
N ASP A 57 7.12 1.12 -1.46
CA ASP A 57 6.98 2.19 -2.46
C ASP A 57 5.92 1.88 -3.52
N ASN A 58 5.82 0.62 -3.95
CA ASN A 58 4.79 0.22 -4.90
C ASN A 58 3.38 0.31 -4.30
N ILE A 59 3.20 0.02 -3.01
CA ILE A 59 1.96 0.25 -2.29
C ILE A 59 1.59 1.73 -2.30
N ALA A 60 2.53 2.60 -1.96
CA ALA A 60 2.28 4.05 -1.93
C ALA A 60 1.91 4.63 -3.31
N ARG A 61 2.47 4.06 -4.38
CA ARG A 61 2.21 4.49 -5.77
C ARG A 61 0.89 4.00 -6.35
N LEU A 62 0.16 3.11 -5.67
CA LEU A 62 -1.17 2.67 -6.14
C LEU A 62 -2.17 3.82 -6.12
N TYR A 63 -2.11 4.67 -5.10
CA TYR A 63 -2.95 5.86 -5.05
C TYR A 63 -2.40 6.96 -5.99
N PRO A 64 -3.21 7.71 -6.74
CA PRO A 64 -4.68 7.76 -6.74
C PRO A 64 -5.39 6.78 -7.67
N SER A 65 -4.66 5.94 -8.42
CA SER A 65 -5.26 5.03 -9.42
C SER A 65 -6.15 3.99 -8.79
N LEU A 66 -5.71 3.42 -7.68
CA LEU A 66 -6.42 2.43 -6.86
C LEU A 66 -6.54 2.94 -5.43
N TYR A 67 -7.54 2.48 -4.73
CA TYR A 67 -7.82 2.82 -3.35
C TYR A 67 -8.61 1.71 -2.67
N ASN A 68 -8.61 1.69 -1.34
CA ASN A 68 -9.46 0.80 -0.57
C ASN A 68 -10.80 1.48 -0.26
N VAL A 69 -11.87 0.72 -0.25
CA VAL A 69 -13.20 1.17 0.16
C VAL A 69 -13.63 0.38 1.37
N THR A 70 -13.90 1.08 2.45
CA THR A 70 -14.34 0.47 3.71
C THR A 70 -15.57 1.16 4.23
N THR A 71 -16.39 0.40 4.96
CA THR A 71 -17.50 0.98 5.72
C THR A 71 -17.04 1.20 7.16
N THR A 72 -17.28 2.40 7.68
CA THR A 72 -17.05 2.74 9.08
C THR A 72 -18.32 3.29 9.70
N ASN A 73 -18.55 2.97 10.97
CA ASN A 73 -19.69 3.46 11.72
C ASN A 73 -19.24 4.54 12.67
N VAL A 74 -19.92 5.66 12.65
CA VAL A 74 -19.65 6.79 13.56
C VAL A 74 -20.96 7.24 14.20
N THR A 75 -20.86 7.83 15.37
CA THR A 75 -22.04 8.41 16.03
C THR A 75 -22.15 9.88 15.67
N SER A 76 -23.29 10.31 15.16
CA SER A 76 -23.53 11.72 14.82
C SER A 76 -23.50 12.57 16.09
N ASN A 77 -22.78 13.67 16.04
CA ASN A 77 -22.76 14.70 17.09
C ASN A 77 -22.83 16.10 16.46
N SER A 78 -22.96 17.12 17.30
CA SER A 78 -23.12 18.50 16.84
C SER A 78 -21.81 19.16 16.40
N THR A 79 -20.67 18.53 16.66
CA THR A 79 -19.36 19.13 16.34
C THR A 79 -18.72 18.43 15.17
N TYR A 80 -18.08 17.31 15.43
CA TYR A 80 -17.42 16.49 14.43
C TYR A 80 -17.17 15.09 14.98
N GLN A 81 -16.88 14.16 14.08
CA GLN A 81 -16.48 12.80 14.43
C GLN A 81 -15.24 12.41 13.65
N GLU A 82 -14.24 11.89 14.32
CA GLU A 82 -13.01 11.42 13.68
C GLU A 82 -13.28 10.17 12.84
N VAL A 83 -12.63 10.12 11.70
CA VAL A 83 -12.61 8.96 10.79
C VAL A 83 -11.17 8.52 10.57
N PRO A 84 -10.91 7.30 10.04
CA PRO A 84 -9.55 6.83 9.83
C PRO A 84 -8.68 7.85 9.09
N ALA A 85 -7.47 8.09 9.55
CA ALA A 85 -6.55 9.11 9.01
C ALA A 85 -6.23 8.91 7.52
N SER A 86 -6.26 7.67 7.01
CA SER A 86 -6.09 7.35 5.58
C SER A 86 -7.31 7.70 4.71
N THR A 87 -8.42 8.20 5.29
CA THR A 87 -9.63 8.58 4.56
C THR A 87 -9.37 9.78 3.66
N VAL A 88 -9.70 9.62 2.39
CA VAL A 88 -9.53 10.67 1.36
C VAL A 88 -10.86 11.31 1.00
N GLU A 89 -11.92 10.50 0.96
CA GLU A 89 -13.24 10.89 0.50
C GLU A 89 -14.30 10.03 1.17
N VAL A 90 -15.47 10.59 1.39
CA VAL A 90 -16.65 9.82 1.77
C VAL A 90 -17.52 9.66 0.52
N LEU A 91 -17.66 8.41 0.08
CA LEU A 91 -18.39 8.07 -1.14
C LEU A 91 -19.90 8.14 -0.91
N THR A 92 -20.33 7.64 0.25
CA THR A 92 -21.75 7.70 0.65
C THR A 92 -21.87 7.68 2.17
N SER A 93 -22.98 8.18 2.66
CA SER A 93 -23.31 8.25 4.08
C SER A 93 -24.80 8.01 4.29
N TYR A 94 -25.13 7.18 5.24
CA TYR A 94 -26.53 6.91 5.57
C TYR A 94 -26.73 6.65 7.06
N VAL A 95 -27.91 7.05 7.54
CA VAL A 95 -28.39 6.84 8.91
C VAL A 95 -29.42 5.73 8.88
N GLN A 96 -29.26 4.76 9.76
CA GLN A 96 -30.27 3.74 9.99
C GLN A 96 -31.37 4.32 10.89
N ASN A 97 -32.64 4.15 10.50
CA ASN A 97 -33.76 4.57 11.35
C ASN A 97 -33.87 3.66 12.59
N ALA A 98 -34.67 4.11 13.57
CA ALA A 98 -34.84 3.41 14.84
C ALA A 98 -35.39 1.97 14.70
N THR A 99 -36.08 1.66 13.63
CA THR A 99 -36.63 0.33 13.34
C THR A 99 -35.67 -0.57 12.59
N GLY A 100 -34.50 -0.03 12.14
CA GLY A 100 -33.46 -0.81 11.46
C GLY A 100 -33.73 -1.17 9.99
N ASN A 101 -34.90 -0.79 9.45
CA ASN A 101 -35.35 -1.25 8.14
C ASN A 101 -35.22 -0.21 7.02
N GLN A 102 -34.86 1.03 7.36
CA GLN A 102 -34.72 2.10 6.39
C GLN A 102 -33.45 2.89 6.63
N TYR A 103 -32.82 3.30 5.53
CA TYR A 103 -31.63 4.13 5.52
C TYR A 103 -31.97 5.45 4.84
N THR A 104 -31.56 6.54 5.48
CA THR A 104 -31.69 7.89 4.90
C THR A 104 -30.29 8.47 4.71
N SER A 105 -30.09 9.23 3.64
CA SER A 105 -28.82 9.91 3.41
C SER A 105 -28.53 10.88 4.54
N ALA A 106 -27.29 10.83 5.06
CA ALA A 106 -26.77 11.81 6.00
C ALA A 106 -26.02 12.91 5.24
N GLY A 107 -26.34 14.16 5.51
CA GLY A 107 -25.53 15.29 5.02
C GLY A 107 -24.23 15.35 5.81
N ILE A 108 -23.10 15.26 5.10
CA ILE A 108 -21.77 15.30 5.73
C ILE A 108 -20.83 16.22 4.98
N GLN A 109 -19.85 16.73 5.70
CA GLN A 109 -18.66 17.39 5.15
C GLN A 109 -17.41 16.73 5.71
N LEU A 110 -16.46 16.37 4.83
CA LEU A 110 -15.16 15.89 5.23
C LEU A 110 -14.25 17.08 5.58
N LEU A 111 -13.72 17.08 6.78
CA LEU A 111 -12.78 18.07 7.29
C LEU A 111 -11.38 17.44 7.36
N ARG A 112 -10.42 18.08 6.72
CA ARG A 112 -9.01 17.67 6.76
C ARG A 112 -8.24 18.64 7.63
N ASP A 113 -7.15 18.13 8.22
CA ASP A 113 -6.26 18.94 9.08
C ASP A 113 -7.04 19.67 10.19
N PHE A 114 -8.04 19.00 10.74
CA PHE A 114 -8.95 19.58 11.71
C PHE A 114 -8.31 19.60 13.12
N PRO A 115 -8.36 20.70 13.85
CA PRO A 115 -7.94 20.73 15.26
C PRO A 115 -8.75 19.74 16.10
N PRO A 116 -8.16 19.11 17.15
CA PRO A 116 -6.92 19.48 17.80
C PRO A 116 -5.64 18.84 17.23
N SER A 117 -5.73 18.01 16.20
CA SER A 117 -4.56 17.37 15.60
C SER A 117 -4.54 17.61 14.09
N SER A 118 -3.46 18.16 13.58
CA SER A 118 -3.24 18.41 12.14
C SER A 118 -3.18 17.14 11.29
N THR A 119 -3.20 15.96 11.92
CA THR A 119 -3.17 14.65 11.25
C THR A 119 -4.52 13.97 11.18
N ASN A 120 -5.53 14.49 11.88
CA ASN A 120 -6.84 13.87 11.97
C ASN A 120 -7.72 14.31 10.81
N THR A 121 -8.44 13.33 10.26
CA THR A 121 -9.52 13.55 9.31
C THR A 121 -10.83 13.37 10.08
N ALA A 122 -11.75 14.29 9.92
CA ALA A 122 -13.03 14.27 10.62
C ALA A 122 -14.20 14.49 9.64
N VAL A 123 -15.39 14.11 10.05
CA VAL A 123 -16.63 14.43 9.36
C VAL A 123 -17.50 15.30 10.24
N GLN A 124 -18.11 16.30 9.65
CA GLN A 124 -19.14 17.11 10.26
C GLN A 124 -20.49 16.72 9.68
N PHE A 125 -21.51 16.64 10.53
CA PHE A 125 -22.85 16.23 10.12
C PHE A 125 -23.77 17.45 9.96
N TYR A 126 -24.54 17.43 8.87
CA TYR A 126 -25.61 18.39 8.62
C TYR A 126 -26.94 17.64 8.56
N ASN A 127 -27.97 18.20 9.15
CA ASN A 127 -29.34 17.65 9.10
C ASN A 127 -29.47 16.23 9.69
N THR A 128 -28.56 15.85 10.57
CA THR A 128 -28.62 14.55 11.27
C THR A 128 -28.79 14.80 12.77
N SER A 129 -29.78 14.16 13.37
CA SER A 129 -30.00 14.23 14.82
C SER A 129 -28.80 13.63 15.56
N ASN A 130 -28.43 14.25 16.68
CA ASN A 130 -27.36 13.75 17.54
C ASN A 130 -27.65 12.34 18.07
N GLY A 131 -26.59 11.55 18.28
CA GLY A 131 -26.69 10.21 18.85
C GLY A 131 -27.15 9.12 17.90
N LYS A 132 -27.22 9.40 16.58
CA LYS A 132 -27.54 8.38 15.57
C LYS A 132 -26.29 7.71 15.06
N THR A 133 -26.38 6.40 14.79
CA THR A 133 -25.32 5.70 14.09
C THR A 133 -25.37 6.05 12.61
N VAL A 134 -24.27 6.57 12.10
CA VAL A 134 -24.09 6.90 10.68
C VAL A 134 -23.08 5.92 10.09
N HIS A 135 -23.49 5.28 9.04
CA HIS A 135 -22.64 4.41 8.23
C HIS A 135 -22.00 5.24 7.13
N LEU A 136 -20.68 5.24 7.12
CA LEU A 136 -19.87 5.96 6.12
C LEU A 136 -19.16 4.95 5.24
N VAL A 137 -19.37 5.02 3.93
CA VAL A 137 -18.54 4.31 2.95
C VAL A 137 -17.43 5.26 2.56
N VAL A 138 -16.21 4.94 2.95
CA VAL A 138 -15.07 5.82 2.82
C VAL A 138 -14.02 5.25 1.86
N LYS A 139 -13.46 6.14 1.05
CA LYS A 139 -12.31 5.89 0.21
C LYS A 139 -11.05 6.15 1.02
N ARG A 140 -10.16 5.17 1.08
CA ARG A 140 -8.93 5.22 1.87
C ARG A 140 -7.70 5.01 1.01
N LYS A 141 -6.60 5.68 1.36
CA LYS A 141 -5.28 5.35 0.81
C LYS A 141 -4.80 4.04 1.41
N PHE A 142 -4.01 3.31 0.65
CA PHE A 142 -3.24 2.20 1.18
C PHE A 142 -2.19 2.71 2.17
N VAL A 143 -1.86 1.89 3.14
CA VAL A 143 -0.89 2.20 4.19
C VAL A 143 0.41 1.46 3.89
N ARG A 144 1.54 2.11 4.07
CA ARG A 144 2.85 1.44 3.93
C ARG A 144 3.03 0.42 5.05
N PRO A 145 3.64 -0.74 4.77
CA PRO A 145 3.99 -1.69 5.82
C PRO A 145 5.00 -1.04 6.78
N THR A 146 4.90 -1.36 8.06
CA THR A 146 5.83 -0.90 9.09
C THR A 146 7.03 -1.81 9.25
N ASP A 147 6.85 -3.08 8.93
CA ASP A 147 7.87 -4.14 9.03
C ASP A 147 7.55 -5.28 8.06
N GLU A 148 8.47 -6.26 7.98
CA GLU A 148 8.34 -7.43 7.09
C GLU A 148 7.18 -8.38 7.44
N THR A 149 6.64 -8.29 8.64
CA THR A 149 5.55 -9.13 9.12
C THR A 149 4.19 -8.46 8.95
N SER A 150 4.19 -7.23 8.47
CA SER A 150 2.96 -6.47 8.21
C SER A 150 2.11 -7.19 7.17
N ASP A 151 0.90 -7.56 7.56
CA ASP A 151 -0.07 -8.18 6.66
C ASP A 151 -0.61 -7.15 5.65
N LEU A 152 -0.62 -7.52 4.37
CA LEU A 152 -0.99 -6.60 3.30
C LEU A 152 -2.48 -6.22 3.33
N GLU A 153 -3.34 -7.14 3.72
CA GLU A 153 -4.78 -6.90 3.74
C GLU A 153 -5.20 -6.08 4.95
N THR A 154 -4.79 -6.49 6.16
CA THR A 154 -5.26 -5.90 7.42
C THR A 154 -4.50 -4.64 7.80
N VAL A 155 -3.18 -4.60 7.61
CA VAL A 155 -2.31 -3.46 7.97
C VAL A 155 -2.21 -2.47 6.82
N CYS A 156 -1.91 -2.96 5.62
CA CYS A 156 -1.71 -2.09 4.46
C CYS A 156 -3.01 -1.76 3.73
N LEU A 157 -4.12 -2.42 4.06
CA LEU A 157 -5.44 -2.25 3.46
C LEU A 157 -5.49 -2.63 1.98
N ILE A 158 -4.61 -3.52 1.53
CA ILE A 158 -4.55 -3.98 0.15
C ILE A 158 -5.42 -5.23 -0.01
N PRO A 159 -6.50 -5.17 -0.78
CA PRO A 159 -7.27 -6.36 -1.11
C PRO A 159 -6.39 -7.41 -1.80
N ALA A 160 -6.65 -8.69 -1.55
CA ALA A 160 -5.89 -9.81 -2.13
C ALA A 160 -5.78 -9.71 -3.67
N GLU A 161 -6.80 -9.18 -4.32
CA GLU A 161 -6.83 -8.95 -5.78
C GLU A 161 -5.77 -7.95 -6.28
N TYR A 162 -5.22 -7.08 -5.41
CA TYR A 162 -4.20 -6.08 -5.78
C TYR A 162 -2.78 -6.50 -5.40
N GLU A 163 -2.60 -7.60 -4.67
CA GLU A 163 -1.28 -8.09 -4.28
C GLU A 163 -0.38 -8.32 -5.49
N GLN A 164 -0.93 -8.92 -6.55
CA GLN A 164 -0.18 -9.17 -7.78
C GLN A 164 0.35 -7.86 -8.40
N ILE A 165 -0.41 -6.77 -8.33
CA ILE A 165 0.01 -5.45 -8.86
C ILE A 165 1.22 -4.93 -8.09
N VAL A 166 1.20 -5.08 -6.77
CA VAL A 166 2.31 -4.70 -5.88
C VAL A 166 3.54 -5.54 -6.17
N MET A 167 3.36 -6.87 -6.26
CA MET A 167 4.46 -7.80 -6.52
C MET A 167 5.14 -7.54 -7.86
N VAL A 168 4.36 -7.40 -8.94
CA VAL A 168 4.89 -7.11 -10.28
C VAL A 168 5.66 -5.79 -10.29
N GLY A 169 5.14 -4.76 -9.61
CA GLY A 169 5.82 -3.46 -9.49
C GLY A 169 7.13 -3.54 -8.70
N ALA A 170 7.11 -4.25 -7.57
CA ALA A 170 8.30 -4.42 -6.73
C ALA A 170 9.41 -5.20 -7.47
N VAL A 171 9.05 -6.28 -8.16
CA VAL A 171 9.99 -7.03 -8.99
C VAL A 171 10.58 -6.16 -10.09
N ALA A 172 9.77 -5.35 -10.77
CA ALA A 172 10.26 -4.44 -11.81
C ALA A 172 11.25 -3.40 -11.27
N ASP A 173 11.00 -2.87 -10.06
CA ASP A 173 11.89 -1.89 -9.43
C ASP A 173 13.23 -2.54 -9.00
N ILE A 174 13.18 -3.74 -8.42
CA ILE A 174 14.37 -4.48 -8.00
C ILE A 174 15.23 -4.85 -9.22
N MET A 175 14.62 -5.32 -10.28
CA MET A 175 15.35 -5.69 -11.51
C MET A 175 15.96 -4.48 -12.23
N GLY A 176 15.36 -3.31 -12.11
CA GLY A 176 15.92 -2.08 -12.66
C GLY A 176 17.15 -1.56 -11.88
N ALA A 177 17.31 -1.99 -10.63
CA ALA A 177 18.41 -1.58 -9.75
C ALA A 177 19.61 -2.55 -9.77
N THR A 178 19.44 -3.75 -10.30
CA THR A 178 20.48 -4.80 -10.32
C THR A 178 20.78 -5.21 -11.75
N ASP A 179 22.07 -5.35 -12.07
CA ASP A 179 22.47 -6.15 -13.23
C ASP A 179 22.13 -7.62 -12.91
N VAL A 180 21.02 -8.07 -13.45
CA VAL A 180 20.53 -9.44 -13.22
C VAL A 180 21.48 -10.42 -13.91
N ASP A 181 22.08 -11.30 -13.15
CA ASP A 181 22.93 -12.34 -13.70
C ASP A 181 22.14 -13.36 -14.55
N ALA A 182 22.85 -14.10 -15.41
CA ALA A 182 22.22 -15.04 -16.34
C ALA A 182 21.38 -16.11 -15.63
N SER A 183 21.75 -16.54 -14.41
CA SER A 183 21.06 -17.59 -13.66
C SER A 183 19.72 -17.11 -13.11
N THR A 184 19.66 -15.87 -12.66
CA THR A 184 18.42 -15.23 -12.19
C THR A 184 17.49 -14.93 -13.37
N GLN A 185 18.04 -14.57 -14.53
CA GLN A 185 17.25 -14.41 -15.76
C GLN A 185 16.61 -15.72 -16.21
N GLU A 186 17.35 -16.84 -16.16
CA GLU A 186 16.85 -18.16 -16.53
C GLU A 186 15.70 -18.59 -15.62
N PHE A 187 15.82 -18.42 -14.32
CA PHE A 187 14.76 -18.71 -13.36
C PHE A 187 13.49 -17.90 -13.62
N ILE A 188 13.62 -16.61 -13.90
CA ILE A 188 12.47 -15.73 -14.17
C ILE A 188 11.83 -16.09 -15.52
N THR A 189 12.64 -16.38 -16.53
CA THR A 189 12.16 -16.78 -17.86
C THR A 189 11.37 -18.09 -17.79
N GLU A 190 11.84 -19.07 -17.03
CA GLU A 190 11.16 -20.34 -16.79
C GLU A 190 9.81 -20.14 -16.11
N LYS A 191 9.74 -19.29 -15.09
CA LYS A 191 8.51 -19.04 -14.31
C LYS A 191 7.47 -18.23 -15.08
N LEU A 192 7.89 -17.31 -15.93
CA LEU A 192 6.98 -16.43 -16.68
C LEU A 192 6.62 -16.98 -18.06
N ALA A 193 7.13 -18.16 -18.45
CA ALA A 193 7.00 -18.74 -19.80
C ALA A 193 7.36 -17.73 -20.91
N ALA A 194 8.30 -16.84 -20.63
CA ALA A 194 8.76 -15.81 -21.54
C ALA A 194 9.81 -16.37 -22.50
N GLU A 195 9.82 -15.87 -23.71
CA GLU A 195 10.86 -16.20 -24.71
C GLU A 195 12.25 -15.89 -24.16
N SER A 196 13.27 -16.70 -24.52
CA SER A 196 14.65 -16.54 -24.07
C SER A 196 15.19 -15.14 -24.39
N TYR A 197 15.54 -14.39 -23.38
CA TYR A 197 16.08 -13.04 -23.52
C TYR A 197 17.62 -13.07 -23.54
N PRO A 198 18.29 -12.32 -24.43
CA PRO A 198 19.74 -12.22 -24.43
C PRO A 198 20.26 -11.50 -23.18
N VAL A 199 21.53 -11.79 -22.81
CA VAL A 199 22.24 -11.13 -21.72
C VAL A 199 22.17 -9.61 -21.86
N GLY A 200 21.84 -8.87 -20.77
CA GLY A 200 21.55 -7.43 -20.80
C GLY A 200 20.08 -7.08 -20.95
N SER A 201 19.17 -8.06 -20.84
CA SER A 201 17.72 -7.87 -21.04
C SER A 201 16.96 -7.42 -19.77
N GLY A 202 17.64 -7.15 -18.66
CA GLY A 202 16.99 -6.71 -17.41
C GLY A 202 16.06 -5.51 -17.63
N GLU A 203 16.48 -4.55 -18.46
CA GLU A 203 15.64 -3.40 -18.81
C GLU A 203 14.41 -3.78 -19.65
N ARG A 204 14.55 -4.72 -20.59
CA ARG A 204 13.41 -5.21 -21.37
C ARG A 204 12.38 -5.93 -20.50
N LEU A 205 12.86 -6.79 -19.60
CA LEU A 205 12.00 -7.49 -18.65
C LEU A 205 11.33 -6.51 -17.68
N ARG A 206 12.07 -5.56 -17.14
CA ARG A 206 11.51 -4.46 -16.35
C ARG A 206 10.39 -3.74 -17.09
N ASN A 207 10.63 -3.36 -18.35
CA ASN A 207 9.64 -2.67 -19.18
C ASN A 207 8.41 -3.54 -19.46
N ALA A 208 8.59 -4.85 -19.67
CA ALA A 208 7.48 -5.80 -19.81
C ALA A 208 6.64 -5.90 -18.52
N LEU A 209 7.29 -6.00 -17.35
CA LEU A 209 6.63 -6.01 -16.04
C LEU A 209 5.88 -4.70 -15.76
N LEU A 210 6.45 -3.56 -16.11
CA LEU A 210 5.77 -2.27 -15.95
C LEU A 210 4.54 -2.15 -16.87
N ARG A 211 4.59 -2.69 -18.08
CA ARG A 211 3.41 -2.77 -18.96
C ARG A 211 2.33 -3.69 -18.36
N LEU A 212 2.72 -4.88 -17.89
CA LEU A 212 1.79 -5.79 -17.21
C LEU A 212 1.15 -5.12 -16.00
N ARG A 213 1.95 -4.43 -15.15
CA ARG A 213 1.44 -3.67 -14.01
C ARG A 213 0.41 -2.62 -14.43
N SER A 214 0.67 -1.90 -15.52
CA SER A 214 -0.28 -0.88 -16.03
C SER A 214 -1.60 -1.52 -16.45
N LEU A 215 -1.58 -2.65 -17.14
CA LEU A 215 -2.78 -3.38 -17.54
C LEU A 215 -3.60 -3.84 -16.33
N LEU A 216 -2.94 -4.42 -15.32
CA LEU A 216 -3.59 -4.84 -14.08
C LEU A 216 -4.20 -3.66 -13.31
N ILE A 217 -3.52 -2.51 -13.28
CA ILE A 217 -4.07 -1.27 -12.65
C ILE A 217 -5.31 -0.80 -13.42
N ASP A 218 -5.29 -0.82 -14.73
CA ASP A 218 -6.42 -0.35 -15.55
C ASP A 218 -7.63 -1.28 -15.41
N GLU A 219 -7.43 -2.58 -15.33
CA GLU A 219 -8.47 -3.58 -15.04
C GLU A 219 -9.07 -3.34 -13.64
N ALA A 220 -8.22 -3.27 -12.61
CA ALA A 220 -8.66 -3.04 -11.23
C ALA A 220 -9.42 -1.70 -11.09
N ARG A 221 -8.96 -0.65 -11.78
CA ARG A 221 -9.65 0.64 -11.84
C ARG A 221 -11.02 0.53 -12.52
N GLY A 222 -11.13 -0.26 -13.58
CA GLY A 222 -12.40 -0.56 -14.24
C GLY A 222 -13.40 -1.20 -13.26
N ASN A 223 -12.94 -2.19 -12.51
CA ASN A 223 -13.75 -2.88 -11.50
C ASN A 223 -14.18 -1.93 -10.37
N LEU A 224 -13.26 -1.11 -9.84
CA LEU A 224 -13.61 -0.11 -8.82
C LEU A 224 -14.67 0.89 -9.29
N ARG A 225 -14.55 1.37 -10.54
CA ARG A 225 -15.54 2.31 -11.10
C ARG A 225 -16.91 1.67 -11.30
N SER A 226 -16.94 0.40 -11.63
CA SER A 226 -18.17 -0.36 -11.76
C SER A 226 -18.88 -0.55 -10.42
N LEU A 227 -18.13 -0.84 -9.36
CA LEU A 227 -18.65 -1.06 -8.01
C LEU A 227 -19.03 0.25 -7.30
N TYR A 228 -18.24 1.29 -7.52
CA TYR A 228 -18.40 2.60 -6.88
C TYR A 228 -18.42 3.70 -7.94
N PRO A 229 -19.53 3.83 -8.71
CA PRO A 229 -19.62 4.88 -9.71
C PRO A 229 -19.56 6.26 -9.03
N ALA A 230 -18.89 7.21 -9.68
CA ALA A 230 -18.85 8.58 -9.18
C ALA A 230 -20.29 9.11 -9.01
N PRO A 231 -20.62 9.79 -7.90
CA PRO A 231 -21.92 10.36 -7.72
C PRO A 231 -22.21 11.32 -8.88
N VAL A 232 -23.31 11.08 -9.59
CA VAL A 232 -23.77 11.98 -10.64
C VAL A 232 -24.21 13.26 -9.94
N SER A 233 -23.44 14.32 -10.07
CA SER A 233 -23.84 15.65 -9.60
C SER A 233 -24.98 16.13 -10.51
N ILE A 234 -26.21 15.95 -10.08
CA ILE A 234 -27.34 16.56 -10.74
C ILE A 234 -27.29 18.05 -10.38
N MET A 235 -26.73 18.87 -11.28
CA MET A 235 -26.94 20.32 -11.21
C MET A 235 -28.45 20.56 -11.33
N ASN A 236 -29.13 20.85 -10.22
CA ASN A 236 -30.43 21.45 -10.25
C ASN A 236 -30.26 22.86 -10.82
N ILE A 237 -30.43 23.00 -12.13
CA ILE A 237 -30.61 24.29 -12.76
C ILE A 237 -32.02 24.75 -12.42
N ASN A 238 -32.16 25.49 -11.33
CA ASN A 238 -33.40 26.21 -11.07
C ASN A 238 -33.53 27.32 -12.10
N TYR A 239 -34.29 27.08 -13.14
CA TYR A 239 -34.81 28.15 -13.97
C TYR A 239 -35.84 28.89 -13.12
N SER A 240 -35.47 30.02 -12.50
CA SER A 240 -36.46 30.99 -12.02
C SER A 240 -37.04 31.66 -13.24
N ALA A 241 -38.32 31.43 -13.46
CA ALA A 241 -39.16 32.20 -14.39
C ALA A 241 -39.53 33.57 -13.80
#